data_25e2ef347fdfb595af82277d7c21eaba
#
_entry.id   25e2ef347fdfb595af82277d7c21eaba
#
_cell.length_a   1.000
_cell.length_b   1.000
_cell.length_c   1.000
_cell.angle_alpha   90.00
_cell.angle_beta   90.00
_cell.angle_gamma   90.00
#
_symmetry.space_group_name_H-M   'P 1'
#
loop_
_entity.id
_entity.type
_entity.pdbx_description
1 polymer ?
#
loop_
_entity_poly.entity_id
_entity_poly.type
_entity_poly.pdbx_seq_one_letter_code
_entity_poly.pdbx_strand_id
1 'polypeptide(L)'
;MKKEILNIETVHQCNCCMGCKTLHPLVSVVDLSEANLEQRTIRCDFYTIILIEGEAGKLMYGRKYYDYSNATLIFRTPGESIKLDIDNMLAPKGRMLAFHPDLMAHTALGNHIGDYSFFFYKPNESLHLSSREKMKITECIRNIEEELRHAIDRHSKTLISRHIELLLDYCARFNERQFITRCEANKIILHKSHS
;
A
#
# COMPACT_ATOMS: atom_id res chain seq x y z
N MET A 1 -20.33 -22.24 1.09
CA MET A 1 -20.62 -20.92 1.68
C MET A 1 -20.09 -19.85 0.74
N LYS A 2 -20.95 -18.95 0.28
CA LYS A 2 -20.52 -17.79 -0.50
C LYS A 2 -19.65 -16.94 0.41
N LYS A 3 -18.37 -16.74 0.06
CA LYS A 3 -17.50 -15.78 0.75
C LYS A 3 -18.10 -14.39 0.51
N GLU A 4 -18.62 -13.81 1.57
CA GLU A 4 -19.24 -12.49 1.55
C GLU A 4 -18.15 -11.44 1.28
N ILE A 5 -18.30 -10.67 0.21
CA ILE A 5 -17.41 -9.56 -0.13
C ILE A 5 -17.93 -8.32 0.57
N LEU A 6 -17.11 -7.74 1.44
CA LEU A 6 -17.43 -6.47 2.08
C LEU A 6 -17.05 -5.31 1.15
N ASN A 7 -18.05 -4.58 0.67
CA ASN A 7 -17.85 -3.37 -0.12
C ASN A 7 -17.70 -2.15 0.78
N ILE A 8 -16.59 -1.43 0.64
CA ILE A 8 -16.29 -0.20 1.37
C ILE A 8 -16.21 0.96 0.37
N GLU A 9 -17.18 1.86 0.42
CA GLU A 9 -17.29 2.97 -0.54
C GLU A 9 -16.53 4.21 -0.10
N THR A 10 -16.44 4.45 1.21
CA THR A 10 -15.83 5.66 1.76
C THR A 10 -14.70 5.35 2.74
N VAL A 11 -13.77 6.29 2.85
CA VAL A 11 -12.69 6.22 3.84
C VAL A 11 -13.24 6.16 5.27
N HIS A 12 -14.34 6.85 5.54
CA HIS A 12 -15.00 6.79 6.84
C HIS A 12 -15.51 5.37 7.17
N GLN A 13 -16.15 4.69 6.22
CA GLN A 13 -16.56 3.29 6.39
C GLN A 13 -15.36 2.38 6.65
N CYS A 14 -14.25 2.60 5.95
CA CYS A 14 -13.02 1.87 6.20
C CYS A 14 -12.53 2.05 7.63
N ASN A 15 -12.47 3.28 8.12
CA ASN A 15 -12.07 3.58 9.48
C ASN A 15 -12.99 2.93 10.51
N CYS A 16 -14.30 2.96 10.30
CA CYS A 16 -15.27 2.29 11.18
C CYS A 16 -15.02 0.77 11.21
N CYS A 17 -14.78 0.14 10.06
CA CYS A 17 -14.49 -1.30 9.99
C CYS A 17 -13.18 -1.67 10.68
N MET A 18 -12.18 -0.77 10.63
CA MET A 18 -10.86 -0.98 11.25
C MET A 18 -10.80 -0.53 12.71
N GLY A 19 -11.86 0.05 13.25
CA GLY A 19 -11.88 0.58 14.62
C GLY A 19 -11.10 1.87 14.80
N CYS A 20 -10.93 2.67 13.74
CA CYS A 20 -10.14 3.89 13.73
C CYS A 20 -10.99 5.15 13.67
N LYS A 21 -10.48 6.24 14.21
CA LYS A 21 -11.11 7.56 14.10
C LYS A 21 -10.87 8.17 12.72
N THR A 22 -11.91 8.75 12.15
CA THR A 22 -11.80 9.54 10.90
C THR A 22 -11.29 10.94 11.20
N LEU A 23 -10.09 11.26 10.68
CA LEU A 23 -9.48 12.59 10.80
C LEU A 23 -9.70 13.44 9.55
N HIS A 24 -9.82 12.82 8.40
CA HIS A 24 -10.10 13.46 7.11
C HIS A 24 -11.06 12.59 6.30
N PRO A 25 -12.05 13.16 5.58
CA PRO A 25 -13.06 12.38 4.88
C PRO A 25 -12.53 11.60 3.68
N LEU A 26 -11.40 12.03 3.09
CA LEU A 26 -10.88 11.47 1.84
C LEU A 26 -9.56 10.71 1.97
N VAL A 27 -8.94 10.74 3.14
CA VAL A 27 -7.67 10.05 3.38
C VAL A 27 -7.55 9.56 4.81
N SER A 28 -6.95 8.39 4.98
CA SER A 28 -6.67 7.80 6.30
C SER A 28 -5.36 7.03 6.29
N VAL A 29 -4.69 7.02 7.43
CA VAL A 29 -3.60 6.10 7.72
C VAL A 29 -4.00 5.24 8.91
N VAL A 30 -4.05 3.94 8.70
CA VAL A 30 -4.48 2.95 9.71
C VAL A 30 -3.27 2.17 10.20
N ASP A 31 -3.12 2.06 11.52
CA ASP A 31 -2.18 1.13 12.14
C ASP A 31 -2.76 -0.28 12.12
N LEU A 32 -2.15 -1.18 11.36
CA LEU A 32 -2.66 -2.54 11.19
C LEU A 32 -2.57 -3.38 12.46
N SER A 33 -1.65 -3.06 13.37
CA SER A 33 -1.52 -3.76 14.65
C SER A 33 -2.67 -3.47 15.62
N GLU A 34 -3.33 -2.33 15.45
CA GLU A 34 -4.47 -1.89 16.26
C GLU A 34 -5.81 -2.12 15.56
N ALA A 35 -5.78 -2.50 14.28
CA ALA A 35 -6.98 -2.67 13.48
C ALA A 35 -7.74 -3.95 13.87
N ASN A 36 -9.07 -3.84 13.95
CA ASN A 36 -9.94 -4.98 14.09
C ASN A 36 -10.15 -5.63 12.72
N LEU A 37 -9.28 -6.58 12.38
CA LEU A 37 -9.34 -7.31 11.12
C LEU A 37 -10.09 -8.62 11.33
N GLU A 38 -11.20 -8.78 10.63
CA GLU A 38 -11.90 -10.07 10.50
C GLU A 38 -11.54 -10.69 9.14
N GLN A 39 -11.53 -12.03 9.09
CA GLN A 39 -11.25 -12.77 7.84
C GLN A 39 -12.32 -12.44 6.79
N ARG A 40 -11.98 -11.58 5.84
CA ARG A 40 -12.90 -11.12 4.79
C ARG A 40 -12.18 -10.84 3.48
N THR A 41 -12.94 -10.91 2.41
CA THR A 41 -12.58 -10.25 1.16
C THR A 41 -13.18 -8.84 1.17
N ILE A 42 -12.33 -7.84 1.06
CA ILE A 42 -12.71 -6.42 1.10
C ILE A 42 -12.51 -5.82 -0.29
N ARG A 43 -13.49 -5.08 -0.76
CA ARG A 43 -13.40 -4.28 -1.98
C ARG A 43 -13.59 -2.81 -1.62
N CYS A 44 -12.60 -1.98 -1.96
CA CYS A 44 -12.62 -0.55 -1.66
C CYS A 44 -12.82 0.27 -2.94
N ASP A 45 -13.62 1.34 -2.87
CA ASP A 45 -13.82 2.30 -3.97
C ASP A 45 -12.79 3.44 -3.97
N PHE A 46 -11.65 3.21 -3.34
CA PHE A 46 -10.54 4.14 -3.21
C PHE A 46 -9.20 3.42 -3.31
N TYR A 47 -8.12 4.17 -3.49
CA TYR A 47 -6.75 3.64 -3.52
C TYR A 47 -6.31 3.20 -2.13
N THR A 48 -5.59 2.08 -2.06
CA THR A 48 -4.92 1.64 -0.85
C THR A 48 -3.46 1.29 -1.12
N ILE A 49 -2.60 1.69 -0.20
CA ILE A 49 -1.19 1.31 -0.14
C ILE A 49 -0.95 0.70 1.23
N ILE A 50 -0.57 -0.57 1.25
CA ILE A 50 -0.42 -1.34 2.49
C ILE A 50 1.05 -1.66 2.68
N LEU A 51 1.65 -1.12 3.75
CA LEU A 51 2.99 -1.47 4.20
C LEU A 51 2.88 -2.55 5.27
N ILE A 52 3.43 -3.72 4.99
CA ILE A 52 3.48 -4.84 5.94
C ILE A 52 4.94 -5.08 6.32
N GLU A 53 5.23 -5.06 7.61
CA GLU A 53 6.56 -5.26 8.17
C GLU A 53 6.83 -6.72 8.49
N GLY A 54 8.09 -7.14 8.27
CA GLY A 54 8.57 -8.45 8.65
C GLY A 54 7.99 -9.62 7.83
N GLU A 55 7.93 -10.80 8.46
CA GLU A 55 7.55 -12.05 7.81
C GLU A 55 6.06 -12.18 7.45
N ALA A 56 5.20 -11.37 8.05
CA ALA A 56 3.77 -11.37 7.75
C ALA A 56 3.48 -11.08 6.27
N GLY A 57 4.29 -10.25 5.62
CA GLY A 57 4.20 -9.99 4.19
C GLY A 57 4.50 -11.22 3.33
N LYS A 58 5.34 -12.13 3.80
CA LYS A 58 5.65 -13.39 3.13
C LYS A 58 4.48 -14.36 3.19
N LEU A 59 3.77 -14.41 4.31
CA LEU A 59 2.63 -15.30 4.52
C LEU A 59 1.41 -14.91 3.67
N MET A 60 1.15 -13.62 3.50
CA MET A 60 0.02 -13.14 2.67
C MET A 60 0.12 -13.50 1.19
N TYR A 61 1.33 -13.67 0.66
CA TYR A 61 1.55 -13.87 -0.78
C TYR A 61 2.14 -15.23 -1.16
N GLY A 62 2.45 -16.08 -0.21
CA GLY A 62 2.82 -17.50 -0.44
C GLY A 62 3.99 -17.73 -1.39
N ARG A 63 4.89 -16.78 -1.59
CA ARG A 63 5.95 -16.92 -2.60
C ARG A 63 7.34 -16.46 -2.14
N LYS A 64 8.25 -17.34 -2.46
CA LYS A 64 9.73 -17.31 -2.54
C LYS A 64 10.47 -16.18 -1.81
N TYR A 65 11.38 -16.62 -0.96
CA TYR A 65 12.42 -15.84 -0.30
C TYR A 65 13.17 -14.94 -1.27
N TYR A 66 13.03 -13.63 -1.08
CA TYR A 66 13.97 -12.66 -1.60
C TYR A 66 14.70 -12.02 -0.42
N ASP A 67 16.01 -11.88 -0.51
CA ASP A 67 16.90 -11.36 0.54
C ASP A 67 16.63 -9.89 0.97
N TYR A 68 15.61 -9.26 0.40
CA TYR A 68 15.25 -7.85 0.64
C TYR A 68 13.95 -7.66 1.41
N SER A 69 13.43 -8.66 2.09
CA SER A 69 12.09 -8.59 2.66
C SER A 69 12.04 -8.10 4.10
N ASN A 70 12.53 -6.89 4.38
CA ASN A 70 12.24 -6.24 5.65
C ASN A 70 10.82 -5.66 5.72
N ALA A 71 10.22 -5.38 4.56
CA ALA A 71 8.85 -4.94 4.43
C ALA A 71 8.34 -5.14 2.99
N THR A 72 7.04 -5.17 2.84
CA THR A 72 6.36 -5.34 1.57
C THR A 72 5.29 -4.26 1.41
N LEU A 73 5.25 -3.61 0.25
CA LEU A 73 4.18 -2.71 -0.16
C LEU A 73 3.23 -3.38 -1.13
N ILE A 74 1.95 -3.21 -0.87
CA ILE A 74 0.85 -3.72 -1.68
C ILE A 74 0.02 -2.53 -2.15
N PHE A 75 -0.28 -2.49 -3.45
CA PHE A 75 -1.03 -1.41 -4.08
C PHE A 75 -2.35 -1.95 -4.61
N ARG A 76 -3.43 -1.22 -4.36
CA ARG A 76 -4.76 -1.53 -4.92
C ARG A 76 -5.41 -0.26 -5.45
N THR A 77 -6.02 -0.39 -6.63
CA THR A 77 -6.85 0.66 -7.24
C THR A 77 -8.29 0.55 -6.77
N PRO A 78 -9.11 1.61 -6.94
CA PRO A 78 -10.55 1.53 -6.68
C PRO A 78 -11.20 0.35 -7.41
N GLY A 79 -12.00 -0.40 -6.70
CA GLY A 79 -12.72 -1.57 -7.23
C GLY A 79 -11.98 -2.89 -7.15
N GLU A 80 -10.71 -2.91 -6.79
CA GLU A 80 -9.95 -4.14 -6.54
C GLU A 80 -10.27 -4.75 -5.18
N SER A 81 -10.30 -6.08 -5.14
CA SER A 81 -10.54 -6.83 -3.92
C SER A 81 -9.22 -7.18 -3.22
N ILE A 82 -9.24 -7.09 -1.90
CA ILE A 82 -8.16 -7.57 -1.02
C ILE A 82 -8.71 -8.75 -0.23
N LYS A 83 -8.06 -9.89 -0.32
CA LYS A 83 -8.36 -11.04 0.51
C LYS A 83 -7.46 -11.00 1.74
N LEU A 84 -8.06 -10.81 2.89
CA LEU A 84 -7.37 -10.90 4.18
C LEU A 84 -7.53 -12.33 4.70
N ASP A 85 -6.42 -13.05 4.82
CA ASP A 85 -6.37 -14.38 5.41
C ASP A 85 -5.75 -14.27 6.81
N ILE A 86 -6.59 -14.21 7.82
CA ILE A 86 -6.19 -13.89 9.19
C ILE A 86 -5.96 -15.13 10.02
N ASP A 87 -6.42 -16.31 9.59
CA ASP A 87 -6.37 -17.53 10.39
C ASP A 87 -4.94 -17.99 10.75
N ASN A 88 -3.94 -17.53 10.01
CA ASN A 88 -2.55 -17.89 10.17
C ASN A 88 -1.64 -16.72 10.60
N MET A 89 -2.20 -15.55 10.91
CA MET A 89 -1.42 -14.35 11.16
C MET A 89 -1.48 -13.91 12.62
N LEU A 90 -0.31 -13.80 13.22
CA LEU A 90 -0.09 -12.80 14.29
C LEU A 90 -0.49 -11.43 13.71
N ALA A 91 -1.14 -10.58 14.52
CA ALA A 91 -1.58 -9.26 14.08
C ALA A 91 -0.50 -8.59 13.22
N PRO A 92 -0.80 -8.26 11.96
CA PRO A 92 0.21 -7.71 11.05
C PRO A 92 0.72 -6.38 11.60
N LYS A 93 2.02 -6.19 11.57
CA LYS A 93 2.61 -4.88 11.84
C LYS A 93 2.70 -4.10 10.54
N GLY A 94 2.28 -2.86 10.56
CA GLY A 94 2.38 -2.01 9.40
C GLY A 94 1.36 -0.89 9.38
N ARG A 95 1.25 -0.27 8.23
CA ARG A 95 0.35 0.87 7.98
C ARG A 95 -0.42 0.66 6.69
N MET A 96 -1.66 1.08 6.67
CA MET A 96 -2.46 1.19 5.46
C MET A 96 -2.79 2.65 5.20
N LEU A 97 -2.35 3.17 4.06
CA LEU A 97 -2.77 4.46 3.53
C LEU A 97 -3.96 4.22 2.60
N ALA A 98 -5.08 4.87 2.88
CA ALA A 98 -6.27 4.86 2.04
C ALA A 98 -6.59 6.29 1.59
N PHE A 99 -6.81 6.50 0.29
CA PHE A 99 -7.15 7.81 -0.24
C PHE A 99 -8.14 7.73 -1.40
N HIS A 100 -9.18 8.55 -1.31
CA HIS A 100 -10.25 8.59 -2.29
C HIS A 100 -9.82 9.39 -3.53
N PRO A 101 -10.27 9.03 -4.75
CA PRO A 101 -9.98 9.79 -5.97
C PRO A 101 -10.32 11.28 -5.89
N ASP A 102 -11.36 11.66 -5.14
CA ASP A 102 -11.74 13.07 -4.96
C ASP A 102 -10.67 13.91 -4.26
N LEU A 103 -9.78 13.29 -3.48
CA LEU A 103 -8.62 13.98 -2.90
C LEU A 103 -7.70 14.54 -3.98
N MET A 104 -7.56 13.81 -5.08
CA MET A 104 -6.62 14.12 -6.16
C MET A 104 -7.21 15.05 -7.23
N ALA A 105 -8.53 15.26 -7.21
CA ALA A 105 -9.20 16.10 -8.20
C ALA A 105 -8.58 17.51 -8.23
N HIS A 106 -8.20 17.96 -9.43
CA HIS A 106 -7.53 19.25 -9.67
C HIS A 106 -6.15 19.39 -9.01
N THR A 107 -5.46 18.28 -8.72
CA THR A 107 -4.08 18.24 -8.23
C THR A 107 -3.14 17.66 -9.27
N ALA A 108 -1.83 17.93 -9.14
CA ALA A 108 -0.80 17.32 -9.98
C ALA A 108 -0.83 15.79 -9.88
N LEU A 109 -1.05 15.23 -8.69
CA LEU A 109 -1.18 13.79 -8.49
C LEU A 109 -2.32 13.20 -9.31
N GLY A 110 -3.48 13.84 -9.34
CA GLY A 110 -4.64 13.39 -10.12
C GLY A 110 -4.36 13.34 -11.63
N ASN A 111 -3.52 14.24 -12.12
CA ASN A 111 -3.16 14.30 -13.55
C ASN A 111 -2.24 13.14 -13.98
N HIS A 112 -1.46 12.54 -13.07
CA HIS A 112 -0.49 11.52 -13.43
C HIS A 112 -0.50 10.26 -12.56
N ILE A 113 -1.54 10.05 -11.76
CA ILE A 113 -1.69 8.81 -10.97
C ILE A 113 -1.62 7.56 -11.85
N GLY A 114 -2.11 7.64 -13.08
CA GLY A 114 -2.06 6.56 -14.05
C GLY A 114 -0.66 6.22 -14.57
N ASP A 115 0.32 7.08 -14.37
CA ASP A 115 1.72 6.85 -14.77
C ASP A 115 2.46 5.91 -13.82
N TYR A 116 1.94 5.71 -12.61
CA TYR A 116 2.49 4.76 -11.64
C TYR A 116 2.09 3.33 -11.99
N SER A 117 2.93 2.66 -12.76
CA SER A 117 2.66 1.34 -13.36
C SER A 117 2.34 0.24 -12.33
N PHE A 118 2.91 0.32 -11.13
CA PHE A 118 2.70 -0.67 -10.08
C PHE A 118 1.27 -0.73 -9.53
N PHE A 119 0.43 0.26 -9.82
CA PHE A 119 -1.00 0.18 -9.54
C PHE A 119 -1.77 -0.65 -10.57
N PHE A 120 -1.29 -0.72 -11.82
CA PHE A 120 -2.09 -1.19 -12.96
C PHE A 120 -1.56 -2.46 -13.63
N TYR A 121 -0.25 -2.73 -13.48
CA TYR A 121 0.41 -3.82 -14.19
C TYR A 121 0.62 -5.05 -13.33
N LYS A 122 -0.11 -5.90 -13.06
CA LYS A 122 0.03 -7.15 -12.29
C LYS A 122 -0.46 -7.00 -10.85
N PRO A 123 -1.74 -7.30 -10.64
CA PRO A 123 -2.38 -7.20 -9.33
C PRO A 123 -1.76 -8.08 -8.23
N ASN A 124 -0.87 -8.99 -8.58
CA ASN A 124 -0.23 -9.93 -7.66
C ASN A 124 1.24 -9.63 -7.36
N GLU A 125 1.80 -8.56 -7.92
CA GLU A 125 3.17 -8.18 -7.59
C GLU A 125 3.19 -7.13 -6.48
N SER A 126 3.85 -7.51 -5.39
CA SER A 126 4.17 -6.60 -4.30
C SER A 126 5.58 -6.02 -4.47
N LEU A 127 5.79 -4.84 -3.90
CA LEU A 127 7.10 -4.22 -3.86
C LEU A 127 7.80 -4.63 -2.57
N HIS A 128 8.95 -5.32 -2.69
CA HIS A 128 9.78 -5.72 -1.57
C HIS A 128 10.82 -4.64 -1.27
N LEU A 129 10.89 -4.20 -0.02
CA LEU A 129 11.74 -3.09 0.42
C LEU A 129 12.98 -3.58 1.17
N SER A 130 14.13 -2.94 0.89
CA SER A 130 15.30 -3.01 1.76
C SER A 130 15.03 -2.25 3.06
N SER A 131 15.91 -2.40 4.07
CA SER A 131 15.82 -1.64 5.32
C SER A 131 15.81 -0.13 5.11
N ARG A 132 16.66 0.36 4.23
CA ARG A 132 16.76 1.79 3.89
C ARG A 132 15.49 2.30 3.17
N GLU A 133 14.98 1.52 2.23
CA GLU A 133 13.74 1.83 1.50
C GLU A 133 12.54 1.83 2.44
N LYS A 134 12.45 0.85 3.35
CA LYS A 134 11.42 0.81 4.40
C LYS A 134 11.45 2.08 5.27
N MET A 135 12.62 2.51 5.69
CA MET A 135 12.77 3.75 6.49
C MET A 135 12.23 4.96 5.72
N LYS A 136 12.52 5.09 4.44
CA LYS A 136 12.05 6.18 3.60
C LYS A 136 10.53 6.16 3.43
N ILE A 137 9.94 5.02 3.16
CA ILE A 137 8.49 4.86 3.04
C ILE A 137 7.79 5.15 4.38
N THR A 138 8.34 4.67 5.49
CA THR A 138 7.81 4.94 6.83
C THR A 138 7.83 6.43 7.15
N GLU A 139 8.90 7.15 6.78
CA GLU A 139 8.99 8.60 6.91
C GLU A 139 7.90 9.32 6.10
N CYS A 140 7.69 8.92 4.84
CA CYS A 140 6.63 9.50 4.01
C CYS A 140 5.24 9.30 4.61
N ILE A 141 4.94 8.09 5.11
CA ILE A 141 3.65 7.80 5.75
C ILE A 141 3.48 8.62 7.02
N ARG A 142 4.52 8.76 7.83
CA ARG A 142 4.49 9.58 9.04
C ARG A 142 4.20 11.06 8.73
N ASN A 143 4.77 11.60 7.68
CA ASN A 143 4.49 12.97 7.24
C ASN A 143 3.01 13.16 6.86
N ILE A 144 2.40 12.15 6.25
CA ILE A 144 0.95 12.16 5.99
C ILE A 144 0.16 12.10 7.29
N GLU A 145 0.54 11.24 8.23
CA GLU A 145 -0.11 11.15 9.55
C GLU A 145 -0.05 12.47 10.30
N GLU A 146 1.08 13.15 10.28
CA GLU A 146 1.25 14.47 10.92
C GLU A 146 0.31 15.50 10.30
N GLU A 147 0.20 15.54 8.98
CA GLU A 147 -0.71 16.43 8.28
C GLU A 147 -2.19 16.14 8.62
N LEU A 148 -2.54 14.86 8.76
CA LEU A 148 -3.89 14.44 9.16
C LEU A 148 -4.27 14.86 10.59
N ARG A 149 -3.29 15.07 11.48
CA ARG A 149 -3.52 15.59 12.84
C ARG A 149 -3.72 17.09 12.88
N HIS A 150 -3.32 17.78 11.83
CA HIS A 150 -3.59 19.20 11.66
C HIS A 150 -5.07 19.45 11.37
N ALA A 151 -5.63 20.53 11.89
CA ALA A 151 -7.00 20.92 11.55
C ALA A 151 -7.15 21.12 10.03
N ILE A 152 -8.24 20.60 9.47
CA ILE A 152 -8.50 20.71 8.03
C ILE A 152 -8.69 22.17 7.64
N ASP A 153 -7.90 22.63 6.67
CA ASP A 153 -7.98 23.95 6.09
C ASP A 153 -7.89 23.90 4.56
N ARG A 154 -7.85 25.04 3.90
CA ARG A 154 -7.77 25.15 2.43
C ARG A 154 -6.49 24.55 1.83
N HIS A 155 -5.44 24.36 2.62
CA HIS A 155 -4.15 23.80 2.19
C HIS A 155 -4.04 22.31 2.39
N SER A 156 -4.88 21.71 3.22
CA SER A 156 -4.83 20.30 3.62
C SER A 156 -4.83 19.36 2.42
N LYS A 157 -5.75 19.54 1.49
CA LYS A 157 -5.86 18.71 0.28
C LYS A 157 -4.58 18.74 -0.56
N THR A 158 -4.02 19.92 -0.79
CA THR A 158 -2.80 20.09 -1.59
C THR A 158 -1.60 19.48 -0.91
N LEU A 159 -1.41 19.75 0.39
CA LEU A 159 -0.27 19.23 1.15
C LEU A 159 -0.32 17.71 1.26
N ILE A 160 -1.46 17.13 1.58
CA ILE A 160 -1.64 15.68 1.65
C ILE A 160 -1.37 15.04 0.28
N SER A 161 -1.91 15.60 -0.80
CA SER A 161 -1.69 15.10 -2.16
C SER A 161 -0.22 15.12 -2.55
N ARG A 162 0.53 16.17 -2.19
CA ARG A 162 1.98 16.26 -2.44
C ARG A 162 2.78 15.24 -1.64
N HIS A 163 2.40 14.97 -0.40
CA HIS A 163 3.03 13.92 0.40
C HIS A 163 2.78 12.53 -0.19
N ILE A 164 1.58 12.26 -0.66
CA ILE A 164 1.25 11.01 -1.36
C ILE A 164 2.05 10.90 -2.66
N GLU A 165 2.12 11.96 -3.46
CA GLU A 165 2.90 11.99 -4.69
C GLU A 165 4.37 11.68 -4.45
N LEU A 166 4.98 12.29 -3.43
CA LEU A 166 6.37 12.00 -3.05
C LEU A 166 6.57 10.54 -2.65
N LEU A 167 5.65 9.98 -1.87
CA LEU A 167 5.66 8.56 -1.51
C LEU A 167 5.61 7.68 -2.76
N LEU A 168 4.74 7.97 -3.70
CA LEU A 168 4.60 7.22 -4.95
C LEU A 168 5.83 7.35 -5.85
N ASP A 169 6.48 8.50 -5.88
CA ASP A 169 7.73 8.71 -6.62
C ASP A 169 8.87 7.85 -6.05
N TYR A 170 8.97 7.73 -4.73
CA TYR A 170 9.89 6.77 -4.10
C TYR A 170 9.53 5.32 -4.44
N CYS A 171 8.26 4.97 -4.41
CA CYS A 171 7.80 3.64 -4.83
C CYS A 171 8.17 3.33 -6.29
N ALA A 172 8.04 4.31 -7.18
CA ALA A 172 8.46 4.17 -8.58
C ALA A 172 9.96 3.86 -8.69
N ARG A 173 10.80 4.59 -7.96
CA ARG A 173 12.25 4.34 -7.90
C ARG A 173 12.57 2.92 -7.38
N PHE A 174 11.93 2.49 -6.32
CA PHE A 174 12.16 1.18 -5.71
C PHE A 174 11.62 0.04 -6.56
N ASN A 175 10.49 0.26 -7.24
CA ASN A 175 9.95 -0.69 -8.20
C ASN A 175 10.88 -0.91 -9.40
N GLU A 176 11.48 0.16 -9.92
CA GLU A 176 12.48 0.09 -10.99
C GLU A 176 13.72 -0.68 -10.54
N ARG A 177 14.24 -0.42 -9.36
CA ARG A 177 15.33 -1.19 -8.76
C ARG A 177 14.97 -2.68 -8.67
N GLN A 178 13.79 -3.03 -8.19
CA GLN A 178 13.33 -4.41 -8.08
C GLN A 178 13.27 -5.11 -9.44
N PHE A 179 12.79 -4.42 -10.47
CA PHE A 179 12.74 -4.93 -11.84
C PHE A 179 14.13 -5.24 -12.39
N ILE A 180 15.09 -4.33 -12.25
CA ILE A 180 16.47 -4.51 -12.69
C ILE A 180 17.12 -5.71 -11.98
N THR A 181 16.97 -5.82 -10.67
CA THR A 181 17.50 -6.94 -9.87
C THR A 181 16.97 -8.29 -10.34
N ARG A 182 15.67 -8.37 -10.67
CA ARG A 182 15.04 -9.59 -11.20
C ARG A 182 15.59 -9.98 -12.59
N CYS A 183 15.77 -8.99 -13.46
CA CYS A 183 16.36 -9.21 -14.80
C CYS A 183 17.78 -9.75 -14.70
N GLU A 184 18.60 -9.22 -13.81
CA GLU A 184 19.98 -9.68 -13.58
C GLU A 184 20.01 -11.12 -13.03
N ALA A 185 19.17 -11.44 -12.04
CA ALA A 185 19.03 -12.77 -11.48
C ALA A 185 18.63 -13.81 -12.55
N ASN A 186 17.69 -13.47 -13.42
CA ASN A 186 17.27 -14.34 -14.52
C ASN A 186 18.39 -14.58 -15.55
N LYS A 187 19.21 -13.58 -15.86
CA LYS A 187 20.38 -13.75 -16.74
C LYS A 187 21.40 -14.74 -16.14
N ILE A 188 21.68 -14.66 -14.85
CA ILE A 188 22.61 -15.56 -14.16
C ILE A 188 22.10 -17.00 -14.19
N ILE A 189 20.79 -17.24 -13.99
CA ILE A 189 20.17 -18.56 -14.04
C ILE A 189 20.27 -19.15 -15.45
N LEU A 190 19.98 -18.36 -16.49
CA LEU A 190 20.10 -18.79 -17.88
C LEU A 190 21.54 -19.15 -18.28
N HIS A 191 22.53 -18.41 -17.81
CA HIS A 191 23.94 -18.74 -18.06
C HIS A 191 24.39 -20.02 -17.34
N LYS A 192 23.89 -20.33 -16.15
CA LYS A 192 24.19 -21.58 -15.43
C LYS A 192 23.52 -22.80 -16.02
N SER A 193 22.42 -22.67 -16.74
CA SER A 193 21.73 -23.78 -17.40
C SER A 193 22.31 -24.13 -18.78
N HIS A 194 23.21 -23.32 -19.34
CA HIS A 194 23.88 -23.51 -20.63
C HIS A 194 25.37 -23.89 -20.49
N SER A 195 25.86 -24.01 -19.29
CA SER A 195 27.17 -24.58 -18.94
C SER A 195 26.99 -25.91 -18.18
#